data_b7235d65ba3acc89bcda201bd63e984c
#
_entry.id   b7235d65ba3acc89bcda201bd63e984c
#
_cell.length_a   1.000
_cell.length_b   1.000
_cell.length_c   1.000
_cell.angle_alpha   90.00
_cell.angle_beta   90.00
_cell.angle_gamma   90.00
#
_symmetry.space_group_name_H-M   'P 1'
#
loop_
_entity.id
_entity.type
_entity.pdbx_description
1 polymer ?
#
loop_
_entity_poly.entity_id
_entity_poly.type
_entity_poly.pdbx_seq_one_letter_code
_entity_poly.pdbx_strand_id
1 'polypeptide(L)'
;GFRNDFIIRGGAPNETVYYLDGMEIPNINHFSTQGSAGGPVGMLNVDFIREVTLSTSSFGAEFDNPLSGVLLFEQREGNREKFSGKFRIGASEAGITINTPIFKGKEKISKTSLMFSLRRSYLQYVFELVGLPIRPDYIDYQFKIDHRIDNLNSISIMGIGSIDDFSVVAPEDFDAEQTAVIEQVPIIKQRSNTFGISWIKKFANGNGRILTTLS
;
A
#
# COMPACT_ATOMS: atom_id res chain seq x y z
N GLY A 1 -5.85 9.84 17.80
CA GLY A 1 -6.51 8.65 17.30
C GLY A 1 -5.50 7.66 16.75
N PHE A 2 -5.64 6.40 17.16
CA PHE A 2 -4.78 5.29 16.68
C PHE A 2 -5.33 4.63 15.41
N ARG A 3 -6.36 5.20 14.79
CA ARG A 3 -7.02 4.66 13.61
C ARG A 3 -7.06 5.70 12.51
N ASN A 4 -6.88 5.27 11.29
CA ASN A 4 -6.99 6.06 10.06
C ASN A 4 -8.15 5.50 9.22
N ASP A 5 -9.31 5.36 9.86
CA ASP A 5 -10.51 4.80 9.24
C ASP A 5 -11.16 5.81 8.30
N PHE A 6 -11.48 5.37 7.09
CA PHE A 6 -12.32 6.12 6.18
C PHE A 6 -13.80 5.81 6.46
N ILE A 7 -14.56 6.83 6.84
CA ILE A 7 -15.99 6.73 7.02
C ILE A 7 -16.67 7.49 5.86
N ILE A 8 -17.33 6.75 4.99
CA ILE A 8 -17.98 7.32 3.81
C ILE A 8 -19.48 7.16 3.96
N ARG A 9 -20.21 8.28 3.92
CA ARG A 9 -21.68 8.35 4.02
C ARG A 9 -22.26 7.58 5.23
N GLY A 10 -21.54 7.56 6.35
CA GLY A 10 -21.97 6.87 7.57
C GLY A 10 -21.78 5.35 7.54
N GLY A 11 -21.14 4.81 6.52
CA GLY A 11 -20.77 3.40 6.46
C GLY A 11 -19.61 3.04 7.40
N ALA A 12 -19.50 1.77 7.74
CA ALA A 12 -18.41 1.27 8.54
C ALA A 12 -17.08 1.28 7.76
N PRO A 13 -15.91 1.38 8.43
CA PRO A 13 -14.61 1.43 7.77
C PRO A 13 -14.32 0.25 6.84
N ASN A 14 -14.81 -0.94 7.15
CA ASN A 14 -14.66 -2.15 6.36
C ASN A 14 -15.65 -2.28 5.19
N GLU A 15 -16.49 -1.29 4.97
CA GLU A 15 -17.42 -1.24 3.84
C GLU A 15 -16.82 -0.54 2.61
N THR A 16 -15.63 0.00 2.74
CA THR A 16 -14.87 0.60 1.64
C THR A 16 -13.91 -0.42 1.06
N VAL A 17 -13.91 -0.57 -0.26
CA VAL A 17 -12.97 -1.44 -0.99
C VAL A 17 -11.87 -0.62 -1.64
N TYR A 18 -10.69 -1.22 -1.75
CA TYR A 18 -9.47 -0.56 -2.23
C TYR A 18 -8.92 -1.31 -3.44
N TYR A 19 -8.61 -0.57 -4.50
CA TYR A 19 -8.01 -1.12 -5.72
C TYR A 19 -6.71 -0.40 -6.05
N LEU A 20 -5.68 -1.16 -6.38
CA LEU A 20 -4.38 -0.69 -6.86
C LEU A 20 -4.19 -1.14 -8.31
N ASP A 21 -4.25 -0.22 -9.27
CA ASP A 21 -4.21 -0.51 -10.72
C ASP A 21 -5.23 -1.60 -11.17
N GLY A 22 -6.40 -1.64 -10.53
CA GLY A 22 -7.46 -2.63 -10.80
C GLY A 22 -7.32 -3.95 -10.02
N MET A 23 -6.29 -4.11 -9.22
CA MET A 23 -6.12 -5.23 -8.29
C MET A 23 -6.73 -4.85 -6.94
N GLU A 24 -7.65 -5.64 -6.43
CA GLU A 24 -8.18 -5.44 -5.09
C GLU A 24 -7.09 -5.71 -4.05
N ILE A 25 -6.95 -4.79 -3.09
CA ILE A 25 -6.05 -4.92 -1.95
C ILE A 25 -6.88 -4.92 -0.66
N PRO A 26 -6.63 -5.85 0.28
CA PRO A 26 -7.50 -6.01 1.44
C PRO A 26 -7.39 -4.83 2.40
N ASN A 27 -6.30 -4.07 2.34
CA ASN A 27 -5.98 -3.05 3.32
C ASN A 27 -4.94 -2.07 2.76
N ILE A 28 -5.01 -0.82 3.21
CA ILE A 28 -4.08 0.26 2.84
C ILE A 28 -3.22 0.75 4.00
N ASN A 29 -3.42 0.21 5.20
CA ASN A 29 -2.73 0.62 6.40
C ASN A 29 -2.10 -0.56 7.13
N HIS A 30 -1.02 -0.28 7.88
CA HIS A 30 -0.43 -1.21 8.85
C HIS A 30 -1.32 -1.38 10.07
N PHE A 31 -1.15 -2.49 10.80
CA PHE A 31 -1.83 -2.79 12.05
C PHE A 31 -3.36 -2.72 11.97
N SER A 32 -3.93 -3.11 10.84
CA SER A 32 -5.38 -3.17 10.71
C SER A 32 -5.94 -4.28 11.57
N THR A 33 -7.10 -4.02 12.19
CA THR A 33 -7.82 -5.00 12.99
C THR A 33 -9.09 -5.44 12.28
N GLN A 34 -9.66 -6.56 12.68
CA GLN A 34 -10.91 -7.06 12.12
C GLN A 34 -12.03 -6.01 12.23
N GLY A 35 -12.72 -5.73 11.13
CA GLY A 35 -13.76 -4.71 11.06
C GLY A 35 -13.25 -3.26 10.97
N SER A 36 -11.95 -3.05 10.81
CA SER A 36 -11.33 -1.73 10.64
C SER A 36 -10.42 -1.74 9.42
N ALA A 37 -10.56 -0.76 8.56
CA ALA A 37 -9.66 -0.56 7.41
C ALA A 37 -8.44 0.30 7.80
N GLY A 38 -8.37 0.80 9.02
CA GLY A 38 -7.45 1.84 9.42
C GLY A 38 -6.50 1.48 10.54
N GLY A 39 -5.22 1.32 10.22
CA GLY A 39 -4.11 1.47 11.16
C GLY A 39 -3.56 2.90 11.16
N PRO A 40 -2.61 3.21 12.06
CA PRO A 40 -2.06 4.56 12.18
C PRO A 40 -1.11 4.96 11.03
N VAL A 41 -0.62 4.02 10.26
CA VAL A 41 0.38 4.22 9.21
C VAL A 41 -0.06 3.57 7.91
N GLY A 42 0.04 4.31 6.80
CA GLY A 42 -0.31 3.82 5.47
C GLY A 42 0.77 2.91 4.87
N MET A 43 0.34 1.83 4.19
CA MET A 43 1.20 0.89 3.47
C MET A 43 1.60 1.40 2.09
N LEU A 44 0.76 2.19 1.43
CA LEU A 44 1.02 2.66 0.07
C LEU A 44 2.14 3.69 0.03
N ASN A 45 3.12 3.48 -0.85
CA ASN A 45 4.15 4.48 -1.12
C ASN A 45 3.59 5.55 -2.06
N VAL A 46 3.44 6.77 -1.54
CA VAL A 46 2.91 7.92 -2.30
C VAL A 46 3.76 8.27 -3.54
N ASP A 47 5.04 7.93 -3.55
CA ASP A 47 5.91 8.15 -4.72
C ASP A 47 5.48 7.31 -5.94
N PHE A 48 4.72 6.23 -5.73
CA PHE A 48 4.18 5.39 -6.80
C PHE A 48 2.85 5.90 -7.33
N ILE A 49 2.10 6.65 -6.52
CA ILE A 49 0.74 7.04 -6.86
C ILE A 49 0.74 8.20 -7.86
N ARG A 50 -0.05 8.04 -8.92
CA ARG A 50 -0.35 9.08 -9.90
C ARG A 50 -1.65 9.79 -9.58
N GLU A 51 -2.68 8.99 -9.28
CA GLU A 51 -4.03 9.47 -9.07
C GLU A 51 -4.75 8.62 -8.05
N VAL A 52 -5.64 9.25 -7.29
CA VAL A 52 -6.55 8.56 -6.36
C VAL A 52 -7.96 9.03 -6.69
N THR A 53 -8.83 8.08 -7.01
CA THR A 53 -10.25 8.34 -7.28
C THR A 53 -11.10 7.75 -6.18
N LEU A 54 -11.96 8.56 -5.58
CA LEU A 54 -12.97 8.12 -4.64
C LEU A 54 -14.34 8.09 -5.31
N SER A 55 -14.95 6.90 -5.35
CA SER A 55 -16.35 6.73 -5.74
C SER A 55 -17.19 6.43 -4.50
N THR A 56 -18.28 7.18 -4.32
CA THR A 56 -19.16 7.09 -3.13
C THR A 56 -20.58 6.63 -3.45
N SER A 57 -20.87 6.36 -4.73
CA SER A 57 -22.17 5.89 -5.21
C SER A 57 -22.08 5.44 -6.66
N SER A 58 -23.10 4.74 -7.14
CA SER A 58 -23.22 4.29 -8.53
C SER A 58 -21.99 3.49 -8.97
N PHE A 59 -21.60 2.53 -8.14
CA PHE A 59 -20.44 1.71 -8.40
C PHE A 59 -20.59 0.94 -9.72
N GLY A 60 -19.52 0.91 -10.51
CA GLY A 60 -19.45 0.11 -11.72
C GLY A 60 -19.52 -1.39 -11.44
N ALA A 61 -19.96 -2.17 -12.43
CA ALA A 61 -20.07 -3.63 -12.29
C ALA A 61 -18.71 -4.34 -12.14
N GLU A 62 -17.62 -3.62 -12.36
CA GLU A 62 -16.25 -4.11 -12.16
C GLU A 62 -15.82 -4.21 -10.70
N PHE A 63 -16.57 -3.60 -9.77
CA PHE A 63 -16.25 -3.60 -8.34
C PHE A 63 -17.08 -4.61 -7.60
N ASP A 64 -16.42 -5.51 -6.86
CA ASP A 64 -17.10 -6.50 -6.05
C ASP A 64 -17.49 -5.92 -4.68
N ASN A 65 -18.76 -6.05 -4.35
CA ASN A 65 -19.37 -5.76 -3.05
C ASN A 65 -19.01 -4.43 -2.35
N PRO A 66 -18.83 -3.28 -3.02
CA PRO A 66 -18.65 -2.02 -2.30
C PRO A 66 -19.96 -1.61 -1.64
N LEU A 67 -19.94 -1.34 -0.33
CA LEU A 67 -21.12 -0.92 0.42
C LEU A 67 -21.14 0.60 0.63
N SER A 68 -20.02 1.21 0.98
CA SER A 68 -19.95 2.65 1.28
C SER A 68 -19.08 3.43 0.30
N GLY A 69 -17.98 2.85 -0.19
CA GLY A 69 -17.08 3.54 -1.10
C GLY A 69 -16.09 2.63 -1.81
N VAL A 70 -15.55 3.14 -2.92
CA VAL A 70 -14.45 2.53 -3.67
C VAL A 70 -13.33 3.55 -3.77
N LEU A 71 -12.13 3.18 -3.33
CA LEU A 71 -10.90 3.95 -3.51
C LEU A 71 -10.01 3.26 -4.56
N LEU A 72 -9.78 3.98 -5.64
CA LEU A 72 -8.94 3.52 -6.75
C LEU A 72 -7.61 4.27 -6.69
N PHE A 73 -6.53 3.53 -6.57
CA PHE A 73 -5.17 4.04 -6.62
C PHE A 73 -4.55 3.67 -7.97
N GLU A 74 -4.22 4.67 -8.76
CA GLU A 74 -3.49 4.47 -10.01
C GLU A 74 -2.02 4.78 -9.80
N GLN A 75 -1.16 3.82 -10.13
CA GLN A 75 0.28 3.97 -10.04
C GLN A 75 0.84 4.62 -11.32
N ARG A 76 1.97 5.29 -11.16
CA ARG A 76 2.76 5.79 -12.29
C ARG A 76 3.33 4.63 -13.11
N GLU A 77 3.68 4.90 -14.35
CA GLU A 77 4.62 4.06 -15.10
C GLU A 77 6.04 4.28 -14.56
N GLY A 78 6.83 3.22 -14.51
CA GLY A 78 8.24 3.29 -14.16
C GLY A 78 9.07 4.02 -15.23
N ASN A 79 10.22 4.55 -14.81
CA ASN A 79 11.14 5.24 -15.70
C ASN A 79 11.83 4.22 -16.63
N ARG A 80 11.71 4.41 -17.94
CA ARG A 80 12.29 3.54 -18.97
C ARG A 80 13.58 4.07 -19.57
N GLU A 81 14.02 5.26 -19.18
CA GLU A 81 15.20 5.93 -19.74
C GLU A 81 16.40 5.86 -18.80
N LYS A 82 16.21 6.15 -17.54
CA LYS A 82 17.30 6.31 -16.56
C LYS A 82 16.91 5.80 -15.18
N PHE A 83 17.92 5.38 -14.44
CA PHE A 83 17.82 5.07 -13.02
C PHE A 83 17.51 6.31 -12.19
N SER A 84 16.63 6.16 -11.22
CA SER A 84 16.46 7.09 -10.11
C SER A 84 16.28 6.31 -8.81
N GLY A 85 16.92 6.78 -7.75
CA GLY A 85 16.81 6.23 -6.40
C GLY A 85 16.52 7.36 -5.42
N LYS A 86 15.71 7.05 -4.40
CA LYS A 86 15.38 7.97 -3.32
C LYS A 86 15.55 7.23 -2.00
N PHE A 87 16.29 7.83 -1.10
CA PHE A 87 16.38 7.40 0.28
C PHE A 87 15.65 8.41 1.17
N ARG A 88 14.83 7.92 2.08
CA ARG A 88 14.06 8.76 3.00
C ARG A 88 14.31 8.29 4.43
N ILE A 89 14.52 9.21 5.33
CA ILE A 89 14.46 9.00 6.78
C ILE A 89 13.41 9.97 7.30
N GLY A 90 12.40 9.45 7.95
CA GLY A 90 11.31 10.20 8.61
C GLY A 90 11.43 10.13 10.12
N ALA A 91 10.41 10.58 10.83
CA ALA A 91 10.32 10.47 12.29
C ALA A 91 10.04 9.04 12.77
N SER A 92 9.44 8.21 11.92
CA SER A 92 8.94 6.87 12.27
C SER A 92 9.55 5.74 11.46
N GLU A 93 10.10 6.03 10.28
CA GLU A 93 10.53 5.04 9.31
C GLU A 93 11.71 5.49 8.46
N ALA A 94 12.47 4.54 7.96
CA ALA A 94 13.41 4.72 6.87
C ALA A 94 12.96 3.89 5.66
N GLY A 95 13.23 4.40 4.46
CA GLY A 95 12.82 3.72 3.24
C GLY A 95 13.69 4.05 2.04
N ILE A 96 13.68 3.13 1.10
CA ILE A 96 14.30 3.29 -0.22
C ILE A 96 13.21 3.16 -1.29
N THR A 97 13.33 3.94 -2.33
CA THR A 97 12.49 3.84 -3.54
C THR A 97 13.42 3.86 -4.75
N ILE A 98 13.25 2.87 -5.61
CA ILE A 98 14.02 2.71 -6.85
C ILE A 98 13.05 2.79 -8.03
N ASN A 99 13.45 3.49 -9.07
CA ASN A 99 12.72 3.56 -10.32
C ASN A 99 13.73 3.50 -11.48
N THR A 100 13.68 2.42 -12.26
CA THR A 100 14.75 2.10 -13.20
C THR A 100 14.26 1.35 -14.45
N PRO A 101 14.86 1.60 -15.62
CA PRO A 101 14.70 0.69 -16.74
C PRO A 101 15.35 -0.67 -16.45
N ILE A 102 14.70 -1.75 -16.92
CA ILE A 102 15.28 -3.08 -16.94
C ILE A 102 15.51 -3.49 -18.41
N PHE A 103 16.55 -4.29 -18.65
CA PHE A 103 16.89 -4.79 -19.99
C PHE A 103 17.00 -3.68 -21.05
N LYS A 104 17.73 -2.62 -20.71
CA LYS A 104 18.05 -1.55 -21.64
C LYS A 104 19.11 -2.04 -22.64
N GLY A 105 18.68 -2.64 -23.75
CA GLY A 105 19.55 -3.09 -24.81
C GLY A 105 20.30 -1.95 -25.51
N LYS A 106 20.46 -2.01 -26.85
CA LYS A 106 21.05 -0.94 -27.65
C LYS A 106 20.12 0.28 -27.81
N GLU A 107 18.86 0.16 -27.39
CA GLU A 107 17.86 1.23 -27.48
C GLU A 107 18.03 2.26 -26.36
N LYS A 108 17.73 3.51 -26.64
CA LYS A 108 17.79 4.60 -25.64
C LYS A 108 16.71 4.44 -24.55
N ILE A 109 15.56 3.86 -24.91
CA ILE A 109 14.39 3.68 -24.05
C ILE A 109 14.10 2.19 -23.90
N SER A 110 14.06 1.70 -22.67
CA SER A 110 13.69 0.31 -22.38
C SER A 110 12.20 0.07 -22.60
N LYS A 111 11.83 -1.15 -23.00
CA LYS A 111 10.44 -1.59 -23.00
C LYS A 111 9.96 -1.95 -21.58
N THR A 112 10.88 -2.18 -20.66
CA THR A 112 10.56 -2.64 -19.29
C THR A 112 11.09 -1.66 -18.26
N SER A 113 10.28 -1.37 -17.26
CA SER A 113 10.67 -0.58 -16.10
C SER A 113 10.32 -1.30 -14.79
N LEU A 114 11.05 -0.99 -13.75
CA LEU A 114 10.82 -1.43 -12.38
C LEU A 114 10.68 -0.21 -11.48
N MET A 115 9.62 -0.18 -10.70
CA MET A 115 9.53 0.60 -9.47
C MET A 115 9.56 -0.37 -8.29
N PHE A 116 10.37 -0.06 -7.29
CA PHE A 116 10.49 -0.86 -6.07
C PHE A 116 10.62 0.07 -4.87
N SER A 117 9.94 -0.26 -3.79
CA SER A 117 10.03 0.41 -2.51
C SER A 117 10.14 -0.60 -1.38
N LEU A 118 10.97 -0.30 -0.41
CA LEU A 118 11.10 -1.03 0.84
C LEU A 118 11.13 0.00 1.97
N ARG A 119 10.30 -0.19 3.01
CA ARG A 119 10.28 0.66 4.20
C ARG A 119 10.43 -0.18 5.45
N ARG A 120 11.10 0.37 6.45
CA ARG A 120 11.27 -0.22 7.77
C ARG A 120 10.96 0.82 8.84
N SER A 121 10.08 0.47 9.76
CA SER A 121 9.81 1.26 10.95
C SER A 121 10.93 1.13 11.97
N TYR A 122 11.16 2.19 12.71
CA TYR A 122 11.93 2.19 13.96
C TYR A 122 11.18 2.89 15.10
N LEU A 123 9.88 3.02 14.92
CA LEU A 123 8.99 3.70 15.85
C LEU A 123 9.01 3.07 17.25
N GLN A 124 9.22 1.76 17.35
CA GLN A 124 9.39 1.05 18.63
C GLN A 124 10.50 1.65 19.50
N TYR A 125 11.66 2.01 18.89
CA TYR A 125 12.79 2.61 19.63
C TYR A 125 12.50 4.04 20.05
N VAL A 126 11.81 4.80 19.20
CA VAL A 126 11.39 6.17 19.53
C VAL A 126 10.42 6.17 20.70
N PHE A 127 9.46 5.26 20.69
CA PHE A 127 8.47 5.14 21.77
C PHE A 127 9.09 4.65 23.09
N GLU A 128 10.08 3.76 23.00
CA GLU A 128 10.86 3.35 24.17
C GLU A 128 11.60 4.53 24.81
N LEU A 129 12.26 5.36 23.99
CA LEU A 129 13.00 6.54 24.46
C LEU A 129 12.12 7.58 25.16
N VAL A 130 10.85 7.69 24.78
CA VAL A 130 9.89 8.63 25.40
C VAL A 130 9.02 7.96 26.49
N GLY A 131 9.33 6.71 26.87
CA GLY A 131 8.65 5.99 27.93
C GLY A 131 7.23 5.50 27.58
N LEU A 132 6.89 5.40 26.30
CA LEU A 132 5.60 4.85 25.88
C LEU A 132 5.64 3.30 25.94
N PRO A 133 4.56 2.65 26.40
CA PRO A 133 4.50 1.19 26.55
C PRO A 133 4.27 0.43 25.25
N ILE A 134 3.97 1.10 24.15
CA ILE A 134 3.66 0.48 22.86
C ILE A 134 4.90 0.37 21.98
N ARG A 135 5.00 -0.74 21.24
CA ARG A 135 6.16 -1.09 20.38
C ARG A 135 5.68 -1.45 18.97
N PRO A 136 5.25 -0.45 18.16
CA PRO A 136 4.90 -0.70 16.76
C PRO A 136 6.15 -0.92 15.92
N ASP A 137 6.19 -2.04 15.21
CA ASP A 137 7.24 -2.41 14.27
C ASP A 137 6.62 -2.92 12.97
N TYR A 138 7.14 -2.48 11.84
CA TYR A 138 6.72 -2.99 10.55
C TYR A 138 7.85 -2.92 9.52
N ILE A 139 7.73 -3.78 8.54
CA ILE A 139 8.45 -3.71 7.28
C ILE A 139 7.45 -3.90 6.16
N ASP A 140 7.52 -3.08 5.12
CA ASP A 140 6.70 -3.23 3.93
C ASP A 140 7.51 -3.10 2.65
N TYR A 141 6.94 -3.65 1.60
CA TYR A 141 7.43 -3.51 0.25
C TYR A 141 6.29 -3.21 -0.72
N GLN A 142 6.62 -2.52 -1.79
CA GLN A 142 5.75 -2.32 -2.95
C GLN A 142 6.61 -2.37 -4.20
N PHE A 143 6.14 -3.07 -5.24
CA PHE A 143 6.82 -3.06 -6.53
C PHE A 143 5.83 -3.07 -7.68
N LYS A 144 6.29 -2.56 -8.82
CA LYS A 144 5.60 -2.62 -10.10
C LYS A 144 6.62 -2.79 -11.20
N ILE A 145 6.40 -3.80 -12.04
CA ILE A 145 7.16 -4.04 -13.27
C ILE A 145 6.20 -3.81 -14.44
N ASP A 146 6.50 -2.82 -15.27
CA ASP A 146 5.73 -2.54 -16.47
C ASP A 146 6.53 -2.98 -17.70
N HIS A 147 5.91 -3.78 -18.57
CA HIS A 147 6.48 -4.19 -19.86
C HIS A 147 5.57 -3.76 -21.00
N ARG A 148 6.11 -2.94 -21.89
CA ARG A 148 5.43 -2.53 -23.13
C ARG A 148 5.75 -3.51 -24.25
N ILE A 149 4.79 -4.35 -24.61
CA ILE A 149 4.93 -5.30 -25.73
C ILE A 149 5.00 -4.50 -27.04
N ASP A 150 4.01 -3.64 -27.23
CA ASP A 150 3.89 -2.72 -28.38
C ASP A 150 3.15 -1.43 -27.96
N ASN A 151 2.74 -0.60 -28.93
CA ASN A 151 2.05 0.67 -28.66
C ASN A 151 0.62 0.50 -28.12
N LEU A 152 0.03 -0.69 -28.30
CA LEU A 152 -1.35 -0.99 -27.95
C LEU A 152 -1.45 -1.96 -26.77
N ASN A 153 -0.37 -2.70 -26.47
CA ASN A 153 -0.36 -3.75 -25.47
C ASN A 153 0.73 -3.54 -24.43
N SER A 154 0.35 -3.62 -23.15
CA SER A 154 1.28 -3.61 -22.02
C SER A 154 0.87 -4.63 -20.95
N ILE A 155 1.85 -5.19 -20.29
CA ILE A 155 1.67 -6.08 -19.14
C ILE A 155 2.35 -5.42 -17.94
N SER A 156 1.69 -5.49 -16.79
CA SER A 156 2.22 -5.05 -15.51
C SER A 156 2.15 -6.19 -14.51
N ILE A 157 3.23 -6.37 -13.74
CA ILE A 157 3.27 -7.26 -12.58
C ILE A 157 3.49 -6.37 -11.37
N MET A 158 2.68 -6.53 -10.34
CA MET A 158 2.75 -5.69 -9.15
C MET A 158 2.58 -6.51 -7.88
N GLY A 159 3.10 -5.99 -6.79
CA GLY A 159 2.93 -6.57 -5.48
C GLY A 159 3.08 -5.53 -4.38
N ILE A 160 2.34 -5.77 -3.31
CA ILE A 160 2.41 -5.01 -2.07
C ILE A 160 2.32 -5.98 -0.90
N GLY A 161 3.09 -5.76 0.14
CA GLY A 161 3.02 -6.58 1.33
C GLY A 161 3.66 -5.94 2.55
N SER A 162 3.28 -6.46 3.71
CA SER A 162 3.82 -6.03 5.00
C SER A 162 4.00 -7.19 5.98
N ILE A 163 4.88 -6.96 6.95
CA ILE A 163 5.00 -7.72 8.18
C ILE A 163 4.86 -6.71 9.30
N ASP A 164 3.85 -6.88 10.12
CA ASP A 164 3.51 -5.97 11.21
C ASP A 164 3.61 -6.71 12.54
N ASP A 165 4.29 -6.09 13.51
CA ASP A 165 4.36 -6.52 14.91
C ASP A 165 4.03 -5.32 15.80
N PHE A 166 2.90 -5.39 16.48
CA PHE A 166 2.49 -4.40 17.45
C PHE A 166 2.38 -5.07 18.80
N SER A 167 3.31 -4.76 19.67
CA SER A 167 3.38 -5.31 21.03
C SER A 167 3.32 -4.20 22.08
N VAL A 168 3.06 -4.61 23.31
CA VAL A 168 2.99 -3.73 24.46
C VAL A 168 3.96 -4.26 25.51
N VAL A 169 4.73 -3.35 26.10
CA VAL A 169 5.66 -3.64 27.21
C VAL A 169 5.33 -2.67 28.33
N ALA A 170 4.74 -3.17 29.42
CA ALA A 170 4.45 -2.35 30.57
C ALA A 170 5.75 -1.95 31.27
N PRO A 171 5.98 -0.65 31.56
CA PRO A 171 7.06 -0.21 32.45
C PRO A 171 6.91 -0.75 33.84
N GLU A 172 8.04 -0.93 34.54
CA GLU A 172 8.06 -1.50 35.91
C GLU A 172 7.37 -0.62 36.97
N ASP A 173 7.22 0.67 36.71
CA ASP A 173 6.64 1.68 37.58
C ASP A 173 5.13 1.90 37.37
N PHE A 174 4.50 1.10 36.50
CA PHE A 174 3.05 1.20 36.26
C PHE A 174 2.28 0.63 37.44
N ASP A 175 1.22 1.36 37.85
CA ASP A 175 0.27 0.87 38.83
C ASP A 175 -0.69 -0.19 38.22
N ALA A 176 -1.51 -0.81 39.11
CA ALA A 176 -2.43 -1.86 38.70
C ALA A 176 -3.50 -1.38 37.70
N GLU A 177 -3.94 -0.12 37.79
CA GLU A 177 -4.94 0.48 36.89
C GLU A 177 -4.33 0.72 35.48
N GLN A 178 -3.14 1.28 35.45
CA GLN A 178 -2.39 1.49 34.21
C GLN A 178 -2.07 0.17 33.51
N THR A 179 -1.68 -0.85 34.26
CA THR A 179 -1.42 -2.20 33.75
C THR A 179 -2.69 -2.81 33.15
N ALA A 180 -3.84 -2.69 33.84
CA ALA A 180 -5.11 -3.18 33.33
C ALA A 180 -5.57 -2.49 32.02
N VAL A 181 -5.26 -1.21 31.84
CA VAL A 181 -5.53 -0.48 30.59
C VAL A 181 -4.64 -0.99 29.45
N ILE A 182 -3.38 -1.26 29.74
CA ILE A 182 -2.42 -1.77 28.74
C ILE A 182 -2.77 -3.19 28.31
N GLU A 183 -3.21 -4.06 29.21
CA GLU A 183 -3.63 -5.43 28.91
C GLU A 183 -4.83 -5.50 27.93
N GLN A 184 -5.59 -4.41 27.80
CA GLN A 184 -6.68 -4.30 26.83
C GLN A 184 -6.20 -3.88 25.43
N VAL A 185 -4.95 -3.47 25.27
CA VAL A 185 -4.39 -3.12 23.96
C VAL A 185 -4.08 -4.39 23.17
N PRO A 186 -4.64 -4.56 21.96
CA PRO A 186 -4.44 -5.77 21.20
C PRO A 186 -2.98 -5.92 20.78
N ILE A 187 -2.43 -7.12 20.95
CA ILE A 187 -1.16 -7.51 20.32
C ILE A 187 -1.48 -7.92 18.89
N ILE A 188 -0.83 -7.30 17.91
CA ILE A 188 -1.07 -7.54 16.49
C ILE A 188 0.19 -8.11 15.87
N LYS A 189 0.10 -9.34 15.37
CA LYS A 189 1.14 -9.97 14.53
C LYS A 189 0.49 -10.40 13.25
N GLN A 190 0.79 -9.70 12.17
CA GLN A 190 0.17 -9.98 10.89
C GLN A 190 1.18 -9.94 9.75
N ARG A 191 0.85 -10.66 8.68
CA ARG A 191 1.58 -10.64 7.43
C ARG A 191 0.57 -10.54 6.29
N SER A 192 0.78 -9.57 5.43
CA SER A 192 -0.06 -9.35 4.25
C SER A 192 0.81 -9.39 3.01
N ASN A 193 0.32 -10.06 1.96
CA ASN A 193 0.95 -10.04 0.64
C ASN A 193 -0.15 -10.13 -0.41
N THR A 194 -0.14 -9.20 -1.35
CA THR A 194 -1.03 -9.19 -2.50
C THR A 194 -0.21 -9.02 -3.76
N PHE A 195 -0.43 -9.89 -4.75
CA PHE A 195 0.26 -9.86 -6.04
C PHE A 195 -0.78 -9.83 -7.14
N GLY A 196 -0.46 -9.16 -8.23
CA GLY A 196 -1.33 -9.13 -9.39
C GLY A 196 -0.58 -8.98 -10.69
N ILE A 197 -1.21 -9.46 -11.74
CA ILE A 197 -0.78 -9.31 -13.11
C ILE A 197 -1.91 -8.65 -13.88
N SER A 198 -1.61 -7.57 -14.60
CA SER A 198 -2.59 -6.91 -15.45
C SER A 198 -2.09 -6.82 -16.88
N TRP A 199 -3.00 -6.98 -17.82
CA TRP A 199 -2.78 -6.77 -19.24
C TRP A 199 -3.72 -5.68 -19.75
N ILE A 200 -3.15 -4.66 -20.36
CA ILE A 200 -3.90 -3.57 -20.97
C ILE A 200 -3.76 -3.68 -22.48
N LYS A 201 -4.90 -3.81 -23.16
CA LYS A 201 -5.00 -3.70 -24.63
C LYS A 201 -5.77 -2.45 -24.99
N LYS A 202 -5.14 -1.54 -25.76
CA LYS A 202 -5.78 -0.37 -26.33
C LYS A 202 -6.25 -0.66 -27.74
N PHE A 203 -7.37 -0.12 -28.17
CA PHE A 203 -7.82 -0.20 -29.55
C PHE A 203 -7.11 0.86 -30.41
N ALA A 204 -6.77 0.50 -31.64
CA ALA A 204 -6.03 1.37 -32.56
C ALA A 204 -6.77 2.69 -32.91
N ASN A 205 -8.11 2.67 -32.86
CA ASN A 205 -8.96 3.86 -33.07
C ASN A 205 -9.03 4.80 -31.84
N GLY A 206 -8.38 4.45 -30.72
CA GLY A 206 -8.39 5.23 -29.47
C GLY A 206 -9.69 5.17 -28.65
N ASN A 207 -10.73 4.47 -29.13
CA ASN A 207 -12.06 4.50 -28.53
C ASN A 207 -12.31 3.46 -27.45
N GLY A 208 -11.27 2.91 -26.86
CA GLY A 208 -11.43 1.97 -25.75
C GLY A 208 -10.16 1.24 -25.35
N ARG A 209 -10.27 0.57 -24.21
CA ARG A 209 -9.23 -0.33 -23.69
C ARG A 209 -9.88 -1.55 -23.05
N ILE A 210 -9.17 -2.66 -23.04
CA ILE A 210 -9.48 -3.83 -22.21
C ILE A 210 -8.40 -3.87 -21.13
N LEU A 211 -8.83 -3.96 -19.87
CA LEU A 211 -7.99 -4.23 -18.73
C LEU A 211 -8.36 -5.62 -18.20
N THR A 212 -7.39 -6.52 -18.13
CA THR A 212 -7.54 -7.83 -17.49
C THR A 212 -6.57 -7.88 -16.31
N THR A 213 -7.08 -8.15 -15.11
CA THR A 213 -6.29 -8.26 -13.89
C THR A 213 -6.53 -9.62 -13.26
N LEU A 214 -5.47 -10.23 -12.75
CA LEU A 214 -5.48 -11.44 -11.95
C LEU A 214 -4.72 -11.14 -10.66
N SER A 215 -5.34 -11.40 -9.53
CA SER A 215 -4.79 -11.21 -8.18
C SER A 215 -4.98 -12.45 -7.31
#